data_e8fca39fe2a54a4f8be675f31c9a9f8f
#
_entry.id   e8fca39fe2a54a4f8be675f31c9a9f8f
#
_cell.length_a   1.000
_cell.length_b   1.000
_cell.length_c   1.000
_cell.angle_alpha   90.00
_cell.angle_beta   90.00
_cell.angle_gamma   90.00
#
_symmetry.space_group_name_H-M   'P 1'
#
loop_
_entity.id
_entity.type
_entity.pdbx_description
1 polymer ?
#
loop_
_entity_poly.entity_id
_entity_poly.type
_entity_poly.pdbx_seq_one_letter_code
_entity_poly.pdbx_strand_id
1 'polypeptide(L)'
;FFFPPHPPPPDPLWSRGLGDVYKRQVDYRLCKDEADLLIKFSDEWSICLPDIVTGWNTEFFDIPYLCNRMKILFGEDFLKKLSPWGKVLEREVYKMGRQHQTYNIQGVAHLDYFDLYRKFTYSAQESYRLDHIAKVELGEQKDGNPFDTFREWYTKDYQSFIEYNIQDVELVDKLEDKMRLIELCLTMAYEAKVNYTDVLGTVRYWDILIYNHLRAKNVVIPQKKDHEKVEQFEGAYVKDPQVGMHKWVMSFDLNSLYPHLIMQYNISPETLVNSGADIEKELVDKILDGKVKNNTKHCMTPNGAFFRKDVKGFLPELMENMY
;
A
#
# COMPACT_ATOMS: atom_id res chain seq x y z
N PHE A 1 20.44 -2.23 -11.63
CA PHE A 1 20.18 -1.12 -10.70
C PHE A 1 20.74 0.15 -11.33
N PHE A 2 19.87 1.14 -11.57
CA PHE A 2 20.27 2.47 -12.00
C PHE A 2 20.03 3.41 -10.83
N PHE A 3 21.07 4.09 -10.41
CA PHE A 3 20.92 5.24 -9.54
C PHE A 3 20.67 6.47 -10.42
N PRO A 4 19.68 7.30 -10.12
CA PRO A 4 19.59 8.59 -10.77
C PRO A 4 20.90 9.35 -10.52
N PRO A 5 21.42 10.11 -11.50
CA PRO A 5 22.55 10.98 -11.22
C PRO A 5 22.21 11.89 -10.04
N HIS A 6 23.20 12.20 -9.20
CA HIS A 6 23.01 13.10 -8.07
C HIS A 6 22.16 14.30 -8.50
N PRO A 7 21.11 14.64 -7.76
CA PRO A 7 20.35 15.82 -8.09
C PRO A 7 21.33 17.00 -8.16
N PRO A 8 21.28 17.82 -9.22
CA PRO A 8 22.03 19.05 -9.23
C PRO A 8 21.67 19.86 -7.98
N PRO A 9 22.57 20.69 -7.46
CA PRO A 9 22.24 21.55 -6.34
C PRO A 9 20.92 22.27 -6.63
N PRO A 10 20.01 22.40 -5.65
CA PRO A 10 18.67 22.91 -5.89
C PRO A 10 18.77 24.23 -6.64
N ASP A 11 18.16 24.30 -7.80
CA ASP A 11 18.06 25.51 -8.59
C ASP A 11 17.46 26.62 -7.74
N PRO A 12 17.99 27.85 -7.82
CA PRO A 12 17.42 28.97 -7.12
C PRO A 12 15.92 29.08 -7.41
N LEU A 13 15.11 29.40 -6.42
CA LEU A 13 13.64 29.45 -6.48
C LEU A 13 13.04 30.25 -7.65
N TRP A 14 13.84 31.06 -8.35
CA TRP A 14 13.43 31.86 -9.52
C TRP A 14 13.54 31.12 -10.86
N SER A 15 14.17 29.94 -10.94
CA SER A 15 14.31 29.16 -12.19
C SER A 15 13.13 28.23 -12.49
N ARG A 16 12.09 28.22 -11.68
CA ARG A 16 10.88 27.34 -11.85
C ARG A 16 9.96 27.76 -13.01
N GLY A 17 10.45 28.31 -14.08
CA GLY A 17 9.60 28.81 -15.17
C GLY A 17 9.89 28.33 -16.57
N LEU A 18 10.95 27.61 -16.80
CA LEU A 18 11.31 27.11 -18.14
C LEU A 18 11.54 25.61 -18.04
N GLY A 19 10.60 24.85 -18.62
CA GLY A 19 10.68 23.40 -18.70
C GLY A 19 11.88 22.94 -19.52
N ASP A 20 13.05 22.93 -18.91
CA ASP A 20 14.16 22.15 -19.42
C ASP A 20 13.86 20.68 -19.12
N VAL A 21 13.50 19.97 -20.19
CA VAL A 21 13.56 18.51 -20.23
C VAL A 21 15.03 18.16 -20.02
N TYR A 22 15.45 17.98 -18.79
CA TYR A 22 16.76 17.40 -18.48
C TYR A 22 16.81 16.06 -19.18
N LYS A 23 17.61 15.94 -20.22
CA LYS A 23 17.96 14.64 -20.80
C LYS A 23 18.58 13.85 -19.67
N ARG A 24 17.86 12.81 -19.20
CA ARG A 24 18.38 11.91 -18.18
C ARG A 24 19.73 11.39 -18.65
N GLN A 25 20.78 11.67 -17.88
CA GLN A 25 22.11 11.18 -18.19
C GLN A 25 22.23 9.79 -17.62
N VAL A 26 22.69 8.85 -18.42
CA VAL A 26 23.02 7.49 -17.98
C VAL A 26 24.51 7.45 -17.66
N ASP A 27 24.87 7.21 -16.39
CA ASP A 27 26.24 6.94 -15.97
C ASP A 27 26.49 5.44 -16.04
N TYR A 28 27.16 5.01 -17.10
CA TYR A 28 27.49 3.60 -17.30
C TYR A 28 28.83 3.26 -16.70
N ARG A 29 28.86 2.32 -15.75
CA ARG A 29 30.06 1.85 -15.05
C ARG A 29 30.35 0.40 -15.38
N LEU A 30 31.37 0.18 -16.17
CA LEU A 30 31.86 -1.16 -16.47
C LEU A 30 32.43 -1.82 -15.21
N CYS A 31 31.95 -3.01 -14.89
CA CYS A 31 32.44 -3.84 -13.79
C CYS A 31 33.23 -5.04 -14.31
N LYS A 32 34.26 -5.46 -13.58
CA LYS A 32 35.13 -6.58 -13.97
C LYS A 32 34.45 -7.92 -13.74
N ASP A 33 33.72 -8.02 -12.65
CA ASP A 33 33.00 -9.19 -12.19
C ASP A 33 31.84 -8.79 -11.25
N GLU A 34 31.11 -9.77 -10.75
CA GLU A 34 29.99 -9.57 -9.83
C GLU A 34 30.45 -8.90 -8.51
N ALA A 35 31.64 -9.24 -8.01
CA ALA A 35 32.15 -8.66 -6.78
C ALA A 35 32.42 -7.14 -6.96
N ASP A 36 33.06 -6.75 -8.05
CA ASP A 36 33.30 -5.34 -8.40
C ASP A 36 31.96 -4.59 -8.59
N LEU A 37 30.97 -5.23 -9.21
CA LEU A 37 29.62 -4.68 -9.36
C LEU A 37 28.98 -4.38 -8.01
N LEU A 38 28.96 -5.35 -7.10
CA LEU A 38 28.34 -5.22 -5.79
C LEU A 38 29.07 -4.23 -4.89
N ILE A 39 30.40 -4.12 -4.98
CA ILE A 39 31.17 -3.10 -4.28
C ILE A 39 30.78 -1.71 -4.77
N LYS A 40 30.85 -1.46 -6.08
CA LYS A 40 30.47 -0.17 -6.66
C LYS A 40 29.02 0.20 -6.38
N PHE A 41 28.12 -0.77 -6.44
CA PHE A 41 26.72 -0.58 -6.06
C PHE A 41 26.60 -0.15 -4.59
N SER A 42 27.29 -0.85 -3.69
CA SER A 42 27.27 -0.57 -2.26
C SER A 42 27.87 0.81 -1.92
N ASP A 43 28.91 1.20 -2.64
CA ASP A 43 29.55 2.51 -2.46
C ASP A 43 28.62 3.63 -2.92
N GLU A 44 27.96 3.47 -4.09
CA GLU A 44 26.98 4.43 -4.59
C GLU A 44 25.75 4.51 -3.68
N TRP A 45 25.23 3.36 -3.22
CA TRP A 45 24.16 3.32 -2.24
C TRP A 45 24.52 4.08 -0.97
N SER A 46 25.73 3.92 -0.47
CA SER A 46 26.20 4.59 0.75
C SER A 46 26.38 6.10 0.57
N ILE A 47 26.64 6.56 -0.67
CA ILE A 47 26.72 7.97 -1.00
C ILE A 47 25.31 8.58 -1.10
N CYS A 48 24.40 7.89 -1.80
CA CYS A 48 23.04 8.35 -2.01
C CYS A 48 22.17 8.27 -0.75
N LEU A 49 22.40 7.28 0.12
CA LEU A 49 21.60 6.98 1.31
C LEU A 49 20.10 7.21 1.08
N PRO A 50 19.45 6.41 0.25
CA PRO A 50 18.07 6.65 -0.13
C PRO A 50 17.14 6.53 1.07
N ASP A 51 16.21 7.48 1.23
CA ASP A 51 15.13 7.39 2.21
C ASP A 51 14.07 6.38 1.78
N ILE A 52 13.82 6.32 0.46
CA ILE A 52 12.84 5.44 -0.16
C ILE A 52 13.47 4.67 -1.31
N VAL A 53 13.21 3.38 -1.36
CA VAL A 53 13.54 2.50 -2.48
C VAL A 53 12.25 1.97 -3.08
N THR A 54 12.15 2.04 -4.39
CA THR A 54 10.99 1.56 -5.13
C THR A 54 11.41 0.77 -6.37
N GLY A 55 10.46 0.13 -7.00
CA GLY A 55 10.60 -0.63 -8.23
C GLY A 55 9.40 -1.57 -8.38
N TRP A 56 9.46 -2.48 -9.35
CA TRP A 56 8.36 -3.40 -9.60
C TRP A 56 8.67 -4.81 -9.12
N ASN A 57 8.00 -5.26 -8.04
CA ASN A 57 8.24 -6.54 -7.37
C ASN A 57 9.64 -6.68 -6.75
N THR A 58 10.22 -5.58 -6.35
CA THR A 58 11.58 -5.53 -5.81
C THR A 58 11.67 -6.15 -4.41
N GLU A 59 10.58 -6.17 -3.63
CA GLU A 59 10.54 -6.78 -2.29
C GLU A 59 10.81 -8.29 -2.33
N PHE A 60 10.34 -8.98 -3.36
CA PHE A 60 10.45 -10.43 -3.43
C PHE A 60 11.46 -10.93 -4.44
N PHE A 61 12.05 -10.06 -5.25
CA PHE A 61 13.04 -10.45 -6.25
C PHE A 61 14.36 -9.70 -6.10
N ASP A 62 14.38 -8.39 -6.36
CA ASP A 62 15.64 -7.62 -6.47
C ASP A 62 16.37 -7.52 -5.13
N ILE A 63 15.68 -7.10 -4.07
CA ILE A 63 16.30 -6.93 -2.76
C ILE A 63 16.78 -8.25 -2.16
N PRO A 64 15.99 -9.34 -2.16
CA PRO A 64 16.48 -10.65 -1.71
C PRO A 64 17.66 -11.16 -2.53
N TYR A 65 17.61 -11.02 -3.85
CA TYR A 65 18.71 -11.43 -4.71
C TYR A 65 20.00 -10.67 -4.37
N LEU A 66 19.92 -9.33 -4.32
CA LEU A 66 21.04 -8.46 -3.98
C LEU A 66 21.64 -8.82 -2.62
N CYS A 67 20.79 -8.88 -1.57
CA CYS A 67 21.26 -9.20 -0.22
C CYS A 67 21.88 -10.58 -0.14
N ASN A 68 21.28 -11.60 -0.76
CA ASN A 68 21.82 -12.95 -0.77
C ASN A 68 23.18 -13.03 -1.49
N ARG A 69 23.32 -12.34 -2.64
CA ARG A 69 24.59 -12.29 -3.36
C ARG A 69 25.68 -11.58 -2.56
N MET A 70 25.37 -10.46 -1.93
CA MET A 70 26.29 -9.75 -1.03
C MET A 70 26.71 -10.64 0.16
N LYS A 71 25.75 -11.34 0.76
CA LYS A 71 26.00 -12.26 1.89
C LYS A 71 26.93 -13.41 1.49
N ILE A 72 26.73 -14.00 0.31
CA ILE A 72 27.55 -15.10 -0.20
C ILE A 72 28.98 -14.66 -0.50
N LEU A 73 29.15 -13.50 -1.13
CA LEU A 73 30.48 -13.04 -1.60
C LEU A 73 31.29 -12.32 -0.52
N PHE A 74 30.65 -11.59 0.39
CA PHE A 74 31.31 -10.72 1.34
C PHE A 74 30.96 -10.98 2.82
N GLY A 75 29.98 -11.87 3.08
CA GLY A 75 29.47 -12.14 4.42
C GLY A 75 28.39 -11.18 4.89
N GLU A 76 27.75 -11.51 6.03
CA GLU A 76 26.60 -10.77 6.57
C GLU A 76 26.93 -9.31 6.94
N ASP A 77 28.14 -9.06 7.40
CA ASP A 77 28.55 -7.72 7.81
C ASP A 77 28.55 -6.71 6.65
N PHE A 78 28.72 -7.18 5.42
CA PHE A 78 28.69 -6.32 4.25
C PHE A 78 27.30 -5.72 4.00
N LEU A 79 26.23 -6.45 4.35
CA LEU A 79 24.86 -5.96 4.22
C LEU A 79 24.59 -4.70 5.06
N LYS A 80 25.35 -4.52 6.13
CA LYS A 80 25.21 -3.34 7.02
C LYS A 80 25.41 -2.02 6.27
N LYS A 81 26.18 -2.04 5.17
CA LYS A 81 26.37 -0.85 4.32
C LYS A 81 25.09 -0.33 3.65
N LEU A 82 24.09 -1.19 3.46
CA LEU A 82 22.80 -0.79 2.87
C LEU A 82 21.95 0.03 3.84
N SER A 83 22.20 -0.08 5.14
CA SER A 83 21.42 0.60 6.16
C SER A 83 22.18 1.78 6.76
N PRO A 84 21.58 2.98 6.86
CA PRO A 84 22.19 4.11 7.55
C PRO A 84 22.44 3.83 9.04
N TRP A 85 21.76 2.82 9.60
CA TRP A 85 21.94 2.40 11.00
C TRP A 85 22.74 1.09 11.14
N GLY A 86 23.29 0.61 10.03
CA GLY A 86 24.07 -0.64 10.02
C GLY A 86 23.25 -1.87 10.39
N LYS A 87 21.94 -1.87 10.10
CA LYS A 87 21.03 -2.95 10.51
C LYS A 87 20.13 -3.40 9.36
N VAL A 88 20.35 -4.63 8.90
CA VAL A 88 19.53 -5.31 7.91
C VAL A 88 18.97 -6.58 8.54
N LEU A 89 17.64 -6.73 8.52
CA LEU A 89 16.94 -7.85 9.13
C LEU A 89 16.36 -8.75 8.06
N GLU A 90 16.74 -10.01 8.08
CA GLU A 90 16.10 -11.05 7.29
C GLU A 90 14.74 -11.37 7.89
N ARG A 91 13.74 -11.54 7.03
CA ARG A 91 12.39 -11.86 7.47
C ARG A 91 11.71 -12.78 6.44
N GLU A 92 10.89 -13.66 6.95
CA GLU A 92 10.03 -14.52 6.15
C GLU A 92 8.63 -13.93 6.08
N VAL A 93 8.08 -13.87 4.89
CA VAL A 93 6.73 -13.36 4.62
C VAL A 93 5.94 -14.41 3.85
N TYR A 94 4.73 -14.71 4.33
CA TYR A 94 3.81 -15.58 3.61
C TYR A 94 2.88 -14.72 2.75
N LYS A 95 3.02 -14.81 1.42
CA LYS A 95 2.23 -14.04 0.46
C LYS A 95 1.89 -14.89 -0.76
N MET A 96 0.68 -14.76 -1.28
CA MET A 96 0.19 -15.52 -2.45
C MET A 96 0.34 -17.05 -2.29
N GLY A 97 0.12 -17.58 -1.08
CA GLY A 97 0.20 -19.02 -0.82
C GLY A 97 1.62 -19.59 -0.76
N ARG A 98 2.65 -18.74 -0.77
CA ARG A 98 4.06 -19.14 -0.70
C ARG A 98 4.80 -18.38 0.38
N GLN A 99 5.84 -19.03 0.92
CA GLN A 99 6.78 -18.42 1.83
C GLN A 99 7.87 -17.72 1.00
N HIS A 100 8.12 -16.45 1.31
CA HIS A 100 9.15 -15.64 0.66
C HIS A 100 10.12 -15.15 1.72
N GLN A 101 11.41 -15.24 1.40
CA GLN A 101 12.46 -14.60 2.17
C GLN A 101 12.65 -13.17 1.67
N THR A 102 12.64 -12.21 2.56
CA THR A 102 12.88 -10.81 2.23
C THR A 102 13.76 -10.14 3.29
N TYR A 103 14.20 -8.92 3.02
CA TYR A 103 15.10 -8.17 3.89
C TYR A 103 14.49 -6.82 4.23
N ASN A 104 14.57 -6.47 5.50
CA ASN A 104 14.19 -5.14 5.98
C ASN A 104 15.46 -4.33 6.26
N ILE A 105 15.76 -3.37 5.41
CA ILE A 105 16.88 -2.44 5.54
C ILE A 105 16.44 -1.31 6.45
N GLN A 106 16.89 -1.33 7.70
CA GLN A 106 16.47 -0.35 8.70
C GLN A 106 16.96 1.05 8.31
N GLY A 107 16.05 2.03 8.35
CA GLY A 107 16.32 3.41 7.96
C GLY A 107 16.04 3.71 6.48
N VAL A 108 15.72 2.70 5.68
CA VAL A 108 15.30 2.84 4.27
C VAL A 108 13.88 2.31 4.13
N ALA A 109 12.95 3.12 3.66
CA ALA A 109 11.59 2.69 3.40
C ALA A 109 11.51 2.00 2.04
N HIS A 110 11.13 0.73 2.03
CA HIS A 110 10.90 0.01 0.80
C HIS A 110 9.44 0.10 0.40
N LEU A 111 9.14 0.88 -0.64
CA LEU A 111 7.81 1.08 -1.21
C LEU A 111 7.76 0.41 -2.58
N ASP A 112 7.46 -0.89 -2.61
CA ASP A 112 7.33 -1.61 -3.87
C ASP A 112 6.15 -1.05 -4.68
N TYR A 113 6.43 -0.56 -5.89
CA TYR A 113 5.41 0.07 -6.73
C TYR A 113 4.30 -0.91 -7.15
N PHE A 114 4.64 -2.19 -7.27
CA PHE A 114 3.66 -3.25 -7.49
C PHE A 114 2.63 -3.32 -6.35
N ASP A 115 3.07 -3.22 -5.10
CA ASP A 115 2.17 -3.24 -3.94
C ASP A 115 1.37 -1.94 -3.82
N LEU A 116 1.98 -0.80 -4.10
CA LEU A 116 1.29 0.49 -4.17
C LEU A 116 0.19 0.46 -5.23
N TYR A 117 0.51 -0.02 -6.44
CA TYR A 117 -0.45 -0.14 -7.52
C TYR A 117 -1.64 -1.03 -7.12
N ARG A 118 -1.39 -2.21 -6.58
CA ARG A 118 -2.46 -3.12 -6.14
C ARG A 118 -3.30 -2.59 -5.00
N LYS A 119 -2.72 -1.77 -4.14
CA LYS A 119 -3.44 -1.21 -2.99
C LYS A 119 -4.33 -0.03 -3.37
N PHE A 120 -3.84 0.85 -4.22
CA PHE A 120 -4.49 2.12 -4.52
C PHE A 120 -5.26 2.15 -5.85
N THR A 121 -5.26 1.05 -6.61
CA THR A 121 -6.11 0.90 -7.79
C THR A 121 -7.31 0.03 -7.49
N TYR A 122 -8.49 0.48 -7.89
CA TYR A 122 -9.75 -0.22 -7.60
C TYR A 122 -10.07 -1.32 -8.61
N SER A 123 -9.52 -1.24 -9.81
CA SER A 123 -9.79 -2.19 -10.89
C SER A 123 -8.83 -3.36 -10.83
N ALA A 124 -9.37 -4.57 -10.73
CA ALA A 124 -8.55 -5.77 -10.88
C ALA A 124 -8.04 -5.87 -12.33
N GLN A 125 -6.77 -6.21 -12.48
CA GLN A 125 -6.12 -6.37 -13.78
C GLN A 125 -6.00 -7.86 -14.14
N GLU A 126 -6.05 -8.18 -15.43
CA GLU A 126 -5.83 -9.54 -15.92
C GLU A 126 -4.41 -10.05 -15.60
N SER A 127 -3.45 -9.16 -15.61
CA SER A 127 -2.06 -9.42 -15.27
C SER A 127 -1.44 -8.24 -14.54
N TYR A 128 -0.61 -8.53 -13.54
CA TYR A 128 0.14 -7.51 -12.81
C TYR A 128 1.63 -7.49 -13.20
N ARG A 129 1.98 -7.96 -14.39
CA ARG A 129 3.31 -7.79 -14.94
C ARG A 129 3.51 -6.33 -15.35
N LEU A 130 4.72 -5.81 -15.16
CA LEU A 130 5.03 -4.40 -15.48
C LEU A 130 4.67 -4.04 -16.93
N ASP A 131 4.96 -4.93 -17.88
CA ASP A 131 4.60 -4.74 -19.29
C ASP A 131 3.08 -4.55 -19.51
N HIS A 132 2.26 -5.40 -18.88
CA HIS A 132 0.80 -5.28 -18.96
C HIS A 132 0.29 -3.99 -18.33
N ILE A 133 0.78 -3.65 -17.15
CA ILE A 133 0.35 -2.44 -16.44
C ILE A 133 0.81 -1.18 -17.17
N ALA A 134 2.02 -1.16 -17.70
CA ALA A 134 2.51 -0.06 -18.53
C ALA A 134 1.64 0.13 -19.79
N LYS A 135 1.21 -0.96 -20.43
CA LYS A 135 0.28 -0.89 -21.56
C LYS A 135 -1.08 -0.33 -21.17
N VAL A 136 -1.65 -0.76 -20.05
CA VAL A 136 -2.95 -0.31 -19.56
C VAL A 136 -2.90 1.16 -19.14
N GLU A 137 -1.88 1.53 -18.37
CA GLU A 137 -1.82 2.85 -17.78
C GLU A 137 -1.15 3.89 -18.69
N LEU A 138 -0.07 3.55 -19.37
CA LEU A 138 0.71 4.48 -20.18
C LEU A 138 0.44 4.37 -21.68
N GLY A 139 -0.15 3.23 -22.13
CA GLY A 139 -0.25 2.90 -23.55
C GLY A 139 1.09 2.44 -24.15
N GLU A 140 2.12 2.30 -23.32
CA GLU A 140 3.45 1.85 -23.72
C GLU A 140 3.62 0.36 -23.47
N GLN A 141 4.34 -0.32 -24.32
CA GLN A 141 4.63 -1.75 -24.18
C GLN A 141 6.13 -1.95 -24.28
N LYS A 142 6.65 -2.88 -23.48
CA LYS A 142 8.05 -3.28 -23.58
C LYS A 142 8.33 -3.96 -24.91
N ASP A 143 9.51 -3.75 -25.42
CA ASP A 143 10.02 -4.58 -26.50
C ASP A 143 10.24 -6.00 -25.98
N GLY A 144 9.72 -6.98 -26.67
CA GLY A 144 9.86 -8.38 -26.29
C GLY A 144 11.32 -8.84 -26.36
N ASN A 145 11.68 -9.86 -25.59
CA ASN A 145 12.99 -10.51 -25.74
C ASN A 145 13.14 -11.07 -27.17
N PRO A 146 14.07 -10.57 -27.98
CA PRO A 146 14.29 -11.05 -29.33
C PRO A 146 15.00 -12.41 -29.41
N PHE A 147 15.43 -12.96 -28.26
CA PHE A 147 16.15 -14.22 -28.16
C PHE A 147 15.39 -15.22 -27.26
N ASP A 148 15.70 -16.49 -27.35
CA ASP A 148 15.05 -17.54 -26.57
C ASP A 148 15.33 -17.42 -25.05
N THR A 149 16.50 -16.88 -24.70
CA THR A 149 16.91 -16.71 -23.30
C THR A 149 17.57 -15.35 -23.05
N PHE A 150 17.45 -14.82 -21.83
CA PHE A 150 18.19 -13.63 -21.43
C PHE A 150 19.71 -13.80 -21.55
N ARG A 151 20.22 -15.02 -21.35
CA ARG A 151 21.64 -15.32 -21.47
C ARG A 151 22.12 -15.13 -22.91
N GLU A 152 21.33 -15.59 -23.88
CA GLU A 152 21.65 -15.32 -25.29
C GLU A 152 21.60 -13.84 -25.62
N TRP A 153 20.61 -13.14 -25.08
CA TRP A 153 20.45 -11.73 -25.33
C TRP A 153 21.67 -10.95 -24.86
N TYR A 154 22.05 -11.00 -23.57
CA TYR A 154 23.20 -10.23 -23.09
C TYR A 154 24.55 -10.66 -23.67
N THR A 155 24.66 -11.87 -24.24
CA THR A 155 25.89 -12.32 -24.89
C THR A 155 25.98 -11.95 -26.36
N LYS A 156 24.85 -11.86 -27.08
CA LYS A 156 24.80 -11.57 -28.52
C LYS A 156 24.54 -10.10 -28.83
N ASP A 157 23.72 -9.44 -28.03
CA ASP A 157 23.35 -8.04 -28.18
C ASP A 157 23.25 -7.35 -26.82
N TYR A 158 24.42 -7.04 -26.27
CA TYR A 158 24.54 -6.44 -24.96
C TYR A 158 23.92 -5.05 -24.88
N GLN A 159 24.02 -4.26 -25.97
CA GLN A 159 23.49 -2.89 -25.99
C GLN A 159 21.97 -2.90 -25.84
N SER A 160 21.25 -3.67 -26.64
CA SER A 160 19.79 -3.73 -26.54
C SER A 160 19.31 -4.33 -25.22
N PHE A 161 20.09 -5.22 -24.61
CA PHE A 161 19.82 -5.75 -23.27
C PHE A 161 19.91 -4.64 -22.20
N ILE A 162 20.89 -3.74 -22.29
CA ILE A 162 21.01 -2.60 -21.39
C ILE A 162 19.84 -1.61 -21.61
N GLU A 163 19.50 -1.31 -22.85
CA GLU A 163 18.36 -0.44 -23.18
C GLU A 163 17.04 -0.98 -22.64
N TYR A 164 16.81 -2.28 -22.76
CA TYR A 164 15.66 -2.94 -22.14
C TYR A 164 15.64 -2.77 -20.62
N ASN A 165 16.79 -2.90 -19.95
CA ASN A 165 16.89 -2.74 -18.50
C ASN A 165 16.62 -1.28 -18.07
N ILE A 166 17.09 -0.31 -18.86
CA ILE A 166 16.78 1.12 -18.65
C ILE A 166 15.28 1.37 -18.80
N GLN A 167 14.67 0.80 -19.85
CA GLN A 167 13.23 0.92 -20.09
C GLN A 167 12.39 0.40 -18.91
N ASP A 168 12.81 -0.68 -18.25
CA ASP A 168 12.12 -1.22 -17.07
C ASP A 168 12.05 -0.20 -15.92
N VAL A 169 13.14 0.50 -15.67
CA VAL A 169 13.19 1.55 -14.65
C VAL A 169 12.37 2.78 -15.08
N GLU A 170 12.50 3.20 -16.33
CA GLU A 170 11.75 4.34 -16.86
C GLU A 170 10.23 4.14 -16.85
N LEU A 171 9.76 2.90 -17.07
CA LEU A 171 8.33 2.61 -16.99
C LEU A 171 7.78 2.80 -15.58
N VAL A 172 8.51 2.41 -14.54
CA VAL A 172 8.09 2.63 -13.14
C VAL A 172 8.05 4.12 -12.83
N ASP A 173 9.02 4.86 -13.30
CA ASP A 173 9.11 6.31 -13.13
C ASP A 173 7.95 7.03 -13.84
N LYS A 174 7.65 6.67 -15.10
CA LYS A 174 6.49 7.19 -15.83
C LYS A 174 5.15 6.83 -15.18
N LEU A 175 5.06 5.63 -14.56
CA LEU A 175 3.88 5.26 -13.79
C LEU A 175 3.72 6.18 -12.57
N GLU A 176 4.81 6.49 -11.86
CA GLU A 176 4.77 7.43 -10.74
C GLU A 176 4.42 8.85 -11.21
N ASP A 177 4.99 9.32 -12.31
CA ASP A 177 4.66 10.63 -12.89
C ASP A 177 3.16 10.77 -13.19
N LYS A 178 2.52 9.69 -13.65
CA LYS A 178 1.09 9.67 -13.96
C LYS A 178 0.22 9.46 -12.73
N MET A 179 0.54 8.49 -11.88
CA MET A 179 -0.35 7.98 -10.84
C MET A 179 -0.08 8.57 -9.47
N ARG A 180 1.16 9.03 -9.22
CA ARG A 180 1.61 9.66 -7.97
C ARG A 180 1.31 8.82 -6.71
N LEU A 181 1.53 7.52 -6.79
CA LEU A 181 1.20 6.62 -5.68
C LEU A 181 2.20 6.72 -4.52
N ILE A 182 3.45 7.04 -4.79
CA ILE A 182 4.44 7.34 -3.75
C ILE A 182 4.06 8.64 -3.04
N GLU A 183 3.72 9.69 -3.79
CA GLU A 183 3.28 10.96 -3.22
C GLU A 183 2.02 10.78 -2.34
N LEU A 184 1.05 9.98 -2.81
CA LEU A 184 -0.13 9.62 -2.03
C LEU A 184 0.25 8.89 -0.74
N CYS A 185 1.15 7.90 -0.82
CA CYS A 185 1.63 7.16 0.35
C CYS A 185 2.32 8.09 1.36
N LEU A 186 3.16 9.00 0.91
CA LEU A 186 3.82 10.00 1.76
C LEU A 186 2.80 10.92 2.44
N THR A 187 1.83 11.43 1.69
CA THR A 187 0.77 12.30 2.22
C THR A 187 -0.01 11.58 3.32
N MET A 188 -0.44 10.34 3.08
CA MET A 188 -1.12 9.52 4.07
C MET A 188 -0.25 9.28 5.31
N ALA A 189 1.03 8.96 5.13
CA ALA A 189 1.95 8.71 6.23
C ALA A 189 2.14 9.96 7.12
N TYR A 190 2.27 11.13 6.51
CA TYR A 190 2.37 12.40 7.22
C TYR A 190 1.10 12.72 8.01
N GLU A 191 -0.06 12.53 7.42
CA GLU A 191 -1.33 12.80 8.07
C GLU A 191 -1.57 11.89 9.27
N ALA A 192 -1.37 10.59 9.09
CA ALA A 192 -1.52 9.60 10.16
C ALA A 192 -0.34 9.57 11.15
N LYS A 193 0.81 10.19 10.80
CA LYS A 193 2.07 10.15 11.57
C LYS A 193 2.59 8.74 11.75
N VAL A 194 2.62 7.99 10.66
CA VAL A 194 3.14 6.61 10.58
C VAL A 194 4.40 6.55 9.72
N ASN A 195 5.11 5.41 9.74
CA ASN A 195 6.17 5.19 8.76
C ASN A 195 5.56 4.96 7.37
N TYR A 196 6.30 5.29 6.31
CA TYR A 196 5.82 5.15 4.93
C TYR A 196 5.34 3.73 4.62
N THR A 197 6.07 2.71 5.05
CA THR A 197 5.70 1.30 4.86
C THR A 197 4.46 0.88 5.63
N ASP A 198 4.13 1.55 6.76
CA ASP A 198 2.94 1.24 7.54
C ASP A 198 1.63 1.60 6.81
N VAL A 199 1.70 2.52 5.84
CA VAL A 199 0.55 2.88 4.97
C VAL A 199 0.06 1.69 4.15
N LEU A 200 0.95 0.78 3.78
CA LEU A 200 0.58 -0.45 3.07
C LEU A 200 -0.25 -1.40 3.94
N GLY A 201 -0.13 -1.30 5.27
CA GLY A 201 -0.90 -2.09 6.24
C GLY A 201 -2.15 -1.35 6.72
N THR A 202 -3.34 -1.89 6.44
CA THR A 202 -4.60 -1.25 6.87
C THR A 202 -4.74 -1.13 8.38
N VAL A 203 -4.47 -2.21 9.13
CA VAL A 203 -4.64 -2.24 10.59
C VAL A 203 -3.71 -1.24 11.28
N ARG A 204 -2.44 -1.24 10.92
CA ARG A 204 -1.42 -0.39 11.53
C ARG A 204 -1.72 1.10 11.32
N TYR A 205 -2.12 1.45 10.11
CA TYR A 205 -2.50 2.81 9.76
C TYR A 205 -3.65 3.32 10.64
N TRP A 206 -4.72 2.54 10.75
CA TRP A 206 -5.88 2.88 11.57
C TRP A 206 -5.56 2.92 13.07
N ASP A 207 -4.80 1.97 13.58
CA ASP A 207 -4.39 1.94 14.99
C ASP A 207 -3.69 3.25 15.40
N ILE A 208 -2.77 3.74 14.58
CA ILE A 208 -2.00 4.93 14.91
C ILE A 208 -2.83 6.20 14.70
N LEU A 209 -3.67 6.24 13.66
CA LEU A 209 -4.57 7.36 13.44
C LEU A 209 -5.55 7.53 14.62
N ILE A 210 -6.13 6.43 15.08
CA ILE A 210 -7.00 6.40 16.28
C ILE A 210 -6.21 6.82 17.53
N TYR A 211 -5.01 6.28 17.70
CA TYR A 211 -4.13 6.64 18.82
C TYR A 211 -3.85 8.15 18.87
N ASN A 212 -3.45 8.73 17.75
CA ASN A 212 -3.13 10.16 17.67
C ASN A 212 -4.36 11.03 17.99
N HIS A 213 -5.53 10.66 17.49
CA HIS A 213 -6.77 11.37 17.76
C HIS A 213 -7.16 11.32 19.25
N LEU A 214 -7.14 10.14 19.85
CA LEU A 214 -7.46 9.97 21.28
C LEU A 214 -6.43 10.65 22.17
N ARG A 215 -5.14 10.57 21.84
CA ARG A 215 -4.08 11.30 22.54
C ARG A 215 -4.31 12.81 22.53
N ALA A 216 -4.73 13.38 21.41
CA ALA A 216 -5.05 14.80 21.31
C ALA A 216 -6.21 15.21 22.24
N LYS A 217 -7.11 14.28 22.53
CA LYS A 217 -8.23 14.45 23.49
C LYS A 217 -7.89 14.05 24.93
N ASN A 218 -6.64 13.72 25.25
CA ASN A 218 -6.19 13.19 26.53
C ASN A 218 -6.93 11.91 26.98
N VAL A 219 -7.32 11.08 26.01
CA VAL A 219 -7.96 9.79 26.25
C VAL A 219 -6.91 8.68 26.14
N VAL A 220 -6.80 7.86 27.18
CA VAL A 220 -5.90 6.70 27.21
C VAL A 220 -6.55 5.50 26.54
N ILE A 221 -5.84 4.89 25.60
CA ILE A 221 -6.29 3.64 24.98
C ILE A 221 -6.05 2.48 25.96
N PRO A 222 -7.07 1.64 26.21
CA PRO A 222 -6.90 0.47 27.04
C PRO A 222 -5.92 -0.52 26.42
N GLN A 223 -5.25 -1.29 27.28
CA GLN A 223 -4.36 -2.36 26.82
C GLN A 223 -5.14 -3.36 25.94
N LYS A 224 -4.51 -3.78 24.86
CA LYS A 224 -5.02 -4.85 24.02
C LYS A 224 -5.14 -6.12 24.86
N LYS A 225 -6.35 -6.64 24.99
CA LYS A 225 -6.60 -7.91 25.64
C LYS A 225 -6.56 -9.00 24.58
N ASP A 226 -5.80 -10.06 24.83
CA ASP A 226 -5.88 -11.26 24.02
C ASP A 226 -7.21 -11.96 24.33
N HIS A 227 -8.16 -11.78 23.43
CA HIS A 227 -9.40 -12.54 23.44
C HIS A 227 -9.31 -13.63 22.38
N GLU A 228 -9.44 -14.87 22.80
CA GLU A 228 -9.79 -15.94 21.87
C GLU A 228 -11.14 -15.58 21.24
N LYS A 229 -11.20 -15.54 19.92
CA LYS A 229 -12.47 -15.37 19.20
C LYS A 229 -13.30 -16.62 19.40
N VAL A 230 -14.21 -16.57 20.35
CA VAL A 230 -15.12 -17.69 20.66
C VAL A 230 -16.27 -17.77 19.67
N GLU A 231 -16.63 -16.64 19.03
CA GLU A 231 -17.76 -16.57 18.10
C GLU A 231 -17.37 -15.85 16.81
N GLN A 232 -17.86 -16.38 15.69
CA GLN A 232 -17.79 -15.69 14.39
C GLN A 232 -19.02 -14.78 14.26
N PHE A 233 -18.80 -13.52 13.93
CA PHE A 233 -19.89 -12.63 13.58
C PHE A 233 -20.51 -13.07 12.25
N GLU A 234 -21.84 -13.07 12.20
CA GLU A 234 -22.57 -13.26 10.96
C GLU A 234 -22.22 -12.09 10.00
N GLY A 235 -21.88 -12.42 8.78
CA GLY A 235 -21.53 -11.41 7.75
C GLY A 235 -22.74 -10.59 7.31
N ALA A 236 -22.54 -9.67 6.39
CA ALA A 236 -23.62 -8.90 5.79
C ALA A 236 -24.64 -9.82 5.09
N TYR A 237 -25.92 -9.48 5.22
CA TYR A 237 -26.98 -10.20 4.49
C TYR A 237 -26.79 -10.08 3.00
N VAL A 238 -26.69 -11.21 2.32
CA VAL A 238 -26.64 -11.31 0.87
C VAL A 238 -27.88 -12.07 0.43
N LYS A 239 -28.73 -11.39 -0.34
CA LYS A 239 -29.93 -12.04 -0.91
C LYS A 239 -29.51 -13.00 -2.02
N ASP A 240 -30.04 -14.23 -1.98
CA ASP A 240 -29.82 -15.20 -3.05
C ASP A 240 -30.31 -14.66 -4.39
N PRO A 241 -29.50 -14.81 -5.46
CA PRO A 241 -29.90 -14.35 -6.78
C PRO A 241 -31.07 -15.20 -7.31
N GLN A 242 -32.03 -14.55 -7.94
CA GLN A 242 -33.05 -15.25 -8.68
C GLN A 242 -32.45 -15.71 -10.02
N VAL A 243 -32.23 -17.00 -10.17
CA VAL A 243 -31.64 -17.58 -11.38
C VAL A 243 -32.62 -17.46 -12.54
N GLY A 244 -32.18 -16.87 -13.65
CA GLY A 244 -32.99 -16.72 -14.85
C GLY A 244 -32.52 -15.57 -15.74
N MET A 245 -33.21 -15.40 -16.87
CA MET A 245 -33.00 -14.28 -17.77
C MET A 245 -33.95 -13.15 -17.37
N HIS A 246 -33.38 -11.99 -16.99
CA HIS A 246 -34.15 -10.82 -16.58
C HIS A 246 -34.04 -9.72 -17.64
N LYS A 247 -35.19 -9.07 -17.95
CA LYS A 247 -35.24 -7.91 -18.83
C LYS A 247 -35.25 -6.64 -17.97
N TRP A 248 -34.65 -5.55 -18.47
CA TRP A 248 -34.65 -4.24 -17.81
C TRP A 248 -33.99 -4.26 -16.44
N VAL A 249 -32.78 -4.84 -16.37
CA VAL A 249 -32.01 -4.88 -15.15
C VAL A 249 -31.34 -3.51 -14.92
N MET A 250 -31.53 -2.95 -13.74
CA MET A 250 -30.82 -1.75 -13.26
C MET A 250 -29.98 -2.13 -12.06
N SER A 251 -28.72 -1.72 -12.07
CA SER A 251 -27.80 -1.91 -10.95
C SER A 251 -27.56 -0.58 -10.26
N PHE A 252 -27.69 -0.57 -8.95
CA PHE A 252 -27.41 0.59 -8.10
C PHE A 252 -26.35 0.22 -7.08
N ASP A 253 -25.40 1.13 -6.85
CA ASP A 253 -24.41 1.02 -5.80
C ASP A 253 -24.44 2.27 -4.92
N LEU A 254 -24.30 2.10 -3.62
CA LEU A 254 -24.28 3.19 -2.65
C LEU A 254 -22.81 3.51 -2.30
N ASN A 255 -22.37 4.66 -2.79
CA ASN A 255 -21.02 5.12 -2.48
C ASN A 255 -20.80 5.22 -0.97
N SER A 256 -19.71 4.60 -0.49
CA SER A 256 -19.27 4.71 0.91
C SER A 256 -20.36 4.36 1.92
N LEU A 257 -21.15 3.31 1.66
CA LEU A 257 -22.30 2.92 2.48
C LEU A 257 -21.92 2.78 3.97
N TYR A 258 -20.86 2.05 4.30
CA TYR A 258 -20.46 1.81 5.70
C TYR A 258 -20.08 3.10 6.45
N PRO A 259 -19.21 3.98 5.92
CA PRO A 259 -18.93 5.27 6.55
C PRO A 259 -20.19 6.10 6.80
N HIS A 260 -21.09 6.20 5.82
CA HIS A 260 -22.33 6.96 5.97
C HIS A 260 -23.25 6.37 7.03
N LEU A 261 -23.36 5.04 7.12
CA LEU A 261 -24.14 4.40 8.20
C LEU A 261 -23.53 4.66 9.58
N ILE A 262 -22.20 4.62 9.70
CA ILE A 262 -21.50 4.95 10.94
C ILE A 262 -21.81 6.38 11.37
N MET A 263 -21.77 7.33 10.44
CA MET A 263 -22.10 8.74 10.71
C MET A 263 -23.60 8.93 11.04
N GLN A 264 -24.49 8.31 10.25
CA GLN A 264 -25.93 8.47 10.39
C GLN A 264 -26.48 7.93 11.70
N TYR A 265 -26.01 6.75 12.13
CA TYR A 265 -26.45 6.10 13.35
C TYR A 265 -25.58 6.41 14.55
N ASN A 266 -24.56 7.23 14.40
CA ASN A 266 -23.60 7.57 15.44
C ASN A 266 -22.95 6.33 16.08
N ILE A 267 -22.52 5.38 15.23
CA ILE A 267 -21.96 4.10 15.64
C ILE A 267 -20.53 4.29 16.13
N SER A 268 -20.34 4.13 17.43
CA SER A 268 -19.03 4.17 18.07
C SER A 268 -19.08 3.43 19.41
N PRO A 269 -17.98 2.85 19.90
CA PRO A 269 -17.98 2.10 21.15
C PRO A 269 -18.51 2.90 22.35
N GLU A 270 -18.15 4.18 22.45
CA GLU A 270 -18.54 5.06 23.56
C GLU A 270 -19.98 5.60 23.45
N THR A 271 -20.59 5.50 22.27
CA THR A 271 -21.99 5.89 22.06
C THR A 271 -22.95 4.71 22.19
N LEU A 272 -22.44 3.49 22.25
CA LEU A 272 -23.24 2.28 22.42
C LEU A 272 -23.87 2.26 23.81
N VAL A 273 -25.21 2.20 23.86
CA VAL A 273 -25.99 2.11 25.10
C VAL A 273 -26.36 0.67 25.44
N ASN A 274 -26.74 -0.10 24.41
CA ASN A 274 -27.09 -1.50 24.51
C ASN A 274 -26.69 -2.24 23.25
N SER A 275 -26.00 -3.36 23.39
CA SER A 275 -25.44 -4.12 22.27
C SER A 275 -26.48 -4.88 21.45
N GLY A 276 -27.71 -4.99 21.93
CA GLY A 276 -28.74 -5.78 21.25
C GLY A 276 -28.47 -7.30 21.24
N ALA A 277 -27.54 -7.77 22.05
CA ALA A 277 -27.12 -9.18 22.07
C ALA A 277 -28.22 -10.19 22.39
N ASP A 278 -29.32 -9.73 22.98
CA ASP A 278 -30.48 -10.58 23.38
C ASP A 278 -31.68 -10.39 22.43
N ILE A 279 -31.48 -9.92 21.22
CA ILE A 279 -32.59 -9.58 20.31
C ILE A 279 -32.97 -10.81 19.50
N GLU A 280 -34.19 -11.23 19.68
CA GLU A 280 -34.82 -12.27 18.86
C GLU A 280 -34.90 -11.85 17.40
N LYS A 281 -34.67 -12.78 16.45
CA LYS A 281 -34.79 -12.51 15.00
C LYS A 281 -36.12 -11.85 14.60
N GLU A 282 -37.20 -12.19 15.32
CA GLU A 282 -38.51 -11.56 15.13
C GLU A 282 -38.54 -10.04 15.37
N LEU A 283 -37.66 -9.54 16.24
CA LEU A 283 -37.59 -8.10 16.52
C LEU A 283 -36.94 -7.35 15.34
N VAL A 284 -35.94 -7.94 14.71
CA VAL A 284 -35.30 -7.37 13.52
C VAL A 284 -36.33 -7.20 12.39
N ASP A 285 -37.12 -8.24 12.13
CA ASP A 285 -38.18 -8.20 11.13
C ASP A 285 -39.26 -7.15 11.46
N LYS A 286 -39.66 -7.05 12.72
CA LYS A 286 -40.62 -6.01 13.17
C LYS A 286 -40.06 -4.59 13.04
N ILE A 287 -38.75 -4.40 13.23
CA ILE A 287 -38.07 -3.11 13.03
C ILE A 287 -38.05 -2.77 11.54
N LEU A 288 -37.65 -3.72 10.70
CA LEU A 288 -37.59 -3.55 9.25
C LEU A 288 -38.98 -3.27 8.65
N ASP A 289 -40.00 -3.90 9.17
CA ASP A 289 -41.42 -3.66 8.78
C ASP A 289 -41.98 -2.32 9.31
N GLY A 290 -41.20 -1.56 10.07
CA GLY A 290 -41.65 -0.28 10.65
C GLY A 290 -42.68 -0.42 11.78
N LYS A 291 -42.86 -1.63 12.33
CA LYS A 291 -43.80 -1.92 13.40
C LYS A 291 -43.28 -1.48 14.78
N VAL A 292 -41.99 -1.25 14.92
CA VAL A 292 -41.36 -0.75 16.15
C VAL A 292 -41.08 0.74 16.02
N LYS A 293 -41.77 1.55 16.82
CA LYS A 293 -41.48 3.00 16.89
C LYS A 293 -40.25 3.26 17.74
N ASN A 294 -39.22 3.80 17.12
CA ASN A 294 -38.06 4.29 17.85
C ASN A 294 -38.45 5.56 18.64
N ASN A 295 -38.46 5.44 19.95
CA ASN A 295 -38.85 6.53 20.81
C ASN A 295 -37.62 7.29 21.29
N THR A 296 -36.94 8.06 20.41
CA THR A 296 -36.38 9.17 20.75
C THR A 296 -35.04 9.71 21.04
N LYS A 297 -34.34 9.37 22.06
CA LYS A 297 -33.03 9.89 22.51
C LYS A 297 -31.85 9.15 21.89
N HIS A 298 -32.11 8.01 21.28
CA HIS A 298 -31.07 7.12 20.74
C HIS A 298 -31.34 6.79 19.27
N CYS A 299 -30.29 6.54 18.51
CA CYS A 299 -30.38 5.87 17.23
C CYS A 299 -30.54 4.37 17.45
N MET A 300 -31.49 3.73 16.80
CA MET A 300 -31.66 2.29 16.83
C MET A 300 -31.22 1.72 15.48
N THR A 301 -30.35 0.75 15.50
CA THR A 301 -29.95 -0.01 14.33
C THR A 301 -30.87 -1.21 14.09
N PRO A 302 -30.94 -1.75 12.86
CA PRO A 302 -31.82 -2.88 12.53
C PRO A 302 -31.61 -4.12 13.42
N ASN A 303 -30.41 -4.34 13.92
CA ASN A 303 -30.12 -5.41 14.88
C ASN A 303 -30.52 -5.08 16.33
N GLY A 304 -31.21 -3.95 16.55
CA GLY A 304 -31.71 -3.53 17.86
C GLY A 304 -30.68 -2.90 18.81
N ALA A 305 -29.46 -2.64 18.37
CA ALA A 305 -28.52 -1.88 19.15
C ALA A 305 -28.90 -0.40 19.20
N PHE A 306 -28.64 0.25 20.34
CA PHE A 306 -28.95 1.66 20.57
C PHE A 306 -27.69 2.48 20.73
N PHE A 307 -27.60 3.60 20.00
CA PHE A 307 -26.49 4.53 20.08
C PHE A 307 -27.01 5.93 20.52
N ARG A 308 -26.23 6.61 21.33
CA ARG A 308 -26.51 7.96 21.83
C ARG A 308 -26.56 8.97 20.70
N LYS A 309 -27.44 10.00 20.82
CA LYS A 309 -27.53 11.15 19.91
C LYS A 309 -27.01 12.45 20.50
N ASP A 310 -26.88 12.50 21.82
CA ASP A 310 -26.51 13.70 22.56
C ASP A 310 -24.99 14.03 22.49
N VAL A 311 -24.17 13.03 22.18
CA VAL A 311 -22.73 13.15 22.02
C VAL A 311 -22.33 12.51 20.72
N LYS A 312 -21.52 13.21 19.92
CA LYS A 312 -20.97 12.67 18.69
C LYS A 312 -19.90 11.64 19.00
N GLY A 313 -20.01 10.47 18.41
CA GLY A 313 -19.04 9.39 18.58
C GLY A 313 -17.73 9.68 17.85
N PHE A 314 -16.67 9.05 18.32
CA PHE A 314 -15.33 9.17 17.75
C PHE A 314 -15.29 8.68 16.29
N LEU A 315 -15.83 7.50 15.98
CA LEU A 315 -15.82 6.97 14.62
C LEU A 315 -16.59 7.85 13.62
N PRO A 316 -17.82 8.33 13.95
CA PRO A 316 -18.51 9.32 13.14
C PRO A 316 -17.71 10.61 12.89
N GLU A 317 -17.07 11.14 13.93
CA GLU A 317 -16.22 12.34 13.80
C GLU A 317 -15.03 12.10 12.86
N LEU A 318 -14.38 10.95 13.00
CA LEU A 318 -13.27 10.56 12.14
C LEU A 318 -13.71 10.40 10.68
N MET A 319 -14.85 9.72 10.44
CA MET A 319 -15.40 9.54 9.09
C MET A 319 -15.73 10.89 8.44
N GLU A 320 -16.35 11.82 9.17
CA GLU A 320 -16.63 13.16 8.65
C GLU A 320 -15.38 13.95 8.28
N ASN A 321 -14.30 13.80 9.04
CA ASN A 321 -13.05 14.49 8.76
C ASN A 321 -12.30 13.91 7.54
N MET A 322 -12.62 12.67 7.16
CA MET A 322 -12.03 12.01 5.99
C MET A 322 -12.80 12.23 4.70
N TYR A 323 -14.05 12.71 4.78
CA TYR A 323 -14.93 13.05 3.68
C TYR A 323 -14.96 14.56 3.40
#